data_9f1a9ad4fbe8313697aa958713e8c595
#
_entry.id   9f1a9ad4fbe8313697aa958713e8c595
#
_cell.length_a   1.000
_cell.length_b   1.000
_cell.length_c   1.000
_cell.angle_alpha   90.00
_cell.angle_beta   90.00
_cell.angle_gamma   90.00
#
_symmetry.space_group_name_H-M   'P 1'
#
loop_
_entity.id
_entity.type
_entity.pdbx_description
1 polymer ?
#
loop_
_entity_poly.entity_id
_entity_poly.type
_entity_poly.pdbx_seq_one_letter_code
_entity_poly.pdbx_strand_id
1 'polypeptide(L)'
;MLIALMLCPINLLGQAKWNVTYQTYIDQYKDIAIEEMLRYNIPASITLAQGLFESAAGQSRLALYSNNHFGIKCHDWTGRSVRHDDDELQECFRAYDNVRQSYEDHSKFLVNKPRYRSLFSLPRTDYKGWARGLKAAGYATNPQYANKLIEIIELYKLYQYDTANSFDKFMVKRTTVDKPTVKGGTLHPIYAYNDNYYLRVRAGDTFKSIAAEVHISARKLAKYNERDKNDSLVEGEVIYLKKKKSKAEKQFKDRPHIVKPGESMYS
;
A
#
# COMPACT_ATOMS: atom_id res chain seq x y z
N MET A 1 51.98 -33.90 9.25
CA MET A 1 51.46 -32.53 8.97
C MET A 1 50.02 -32.70 8.52
N LEU A 2 49.08 -32.66 9.48
CA LEU A 2 47.64 -32.82 9.21
C LEU A 2 47.04 -31.42 8.99
N ILE A 3 46.50 -31.18 7.79
CA ILE A 3 45.77 -29.98 7.45
C ILE A 3 44.33 -30.20 7.93
N ALA A 4 43.95 -29.50 9.02
CA ALA A 4 42.57 -29.43 9.47
C ALA A 4 41.80 -28.47 8.57
N LEU A 5 40.91 -28.98 7.69
CA LEU A 5 39.91 -28.19 7.00
C LEU A 5 38.89 -27.66 8.04
N MET A 6 39.00 -26.40 8.41
CA MET A 6 37.92 -25.71 9.09
C MET A 6 36.74 -25.53 8.12
N LEU A 7 35.74 -26.38 8.27
CA LEU A 7 34.40 -26.15 7.70
C LEU A 7 33.75 -24.96 8.44
N CYS A 8 33.83 -23.81 7.80
CA CYS A 8 33.05 -22.64 8.23
C CYS A 8 31.56 -22.98 8.08
N PRO A 9 30.72 -22.91 9.12
CA PRO A 9 29.29 -23.09 8.95
C PRO A 9 28.76 -21.95 8.10
N ILE A 10 28.37 -22.28 6.87
CA ILE A 10 27.56 -21.39 6.03
C ILE A 10 26.26 -21.20 6.78
N ASN A 11 26.10 -20.06 7.47
CA ASN A 11 24.84 -19.62 7.98
C ASN A 11 23.90 -19.44 6.76
N LEU A 12 23.10 -20.45 6.46
CA LEU A 12 21.95 -20.34 5.58
C LEU A 12 20.94 -19.42 6.29
N LEU A 13 21.13 -18.12 6.12
CA LEU A 13 20.06 -17.16 6.36
C LEU A 13 18.93 -17.54 5.42
N GLY A 14 17.88 -18.17 5.95
CA GLY A 14 16.74 -18.59 5.16
C GLY A 14 16.18 -17.38 4.43
N GLN A 15 16.35 -17.34 3.10
CA GLN A 15 15.74 -16.31 2.27
C GLN A 15 14.23 -16.31 2.49
N ALA A 16 13.65 -15.13 2.67
CA ALA A 16 12.21 -15.00 2.78
C ALA A 16 11.55 -15.63 1.54
N LYS A 17 10.59 -16.52 1.78
CA LYS A 17 9.84 -17.16 0.70
C LYS A 17 8.58 -16.32 0.43
N TRP A 18 8.28 -16.14 -0.86
CA TRP A 18 7.02 -15.52 -1.27
C TRP A 18 5.83 -16.25 -0.63
N ASN A 19 4.87 -15.51 -0.13
CA ASN A 19 3.62 -16.07 0.38
C ASN A 19 2.42 -15.21 -0.01
N VAL A 20 1.26 -15.85 -0.12
CA VAL A 20 0.02 -15.22 -0.58
C VAL A 20 -0.50 -14.17 0.40
N THR A 21 -0.34 -14.37 1.70
CA THR A 21 -0.80 -13.43 2.73
C THR A 21 -0.12 -12.08 2.59
N TYR A 22 1.19 -12.09 2.36
CA TYR A 22 1.97 -10.88 2.13
C TYR A 22 1.56 -10.18 0.83
N GLN A 23 1.37 -10.94 -0.24
CA GLN A 23 0.90 -10.39 -1.50
C GLN A 23 -0.51 -9.76 -1.35
N THR A 24 -1.42 -10.42 -0.64
CA THR A 24 -2.75 -9.89 -0.37
C THR A 24 -2.70 -8.57 0.40
N TYR A 25 -1.86 -8.48 1.41
CA TYR A 25 -1.62 -7.23 2.14
C TYR A 25 -1.13 -6.11 1.22
N ILE A 26 -0.13 -6.40 0.39
CA ILE A 26 0.42 -5.44 -0.57
C ILE A 26 -0.68 -4.98 -1.54
N ASP A 27 -1.44 -5.89 -2.10
CA ASP A 27 -2.51 -5.57 -3.06
C ASP A 27 -3.61 -4.71 -2.42
N GLN A 28 -3.87 -4.92 -1.15
CA GLN A 28 -4.88 -4.16 -0.40
C GLN A 28 -4.41 -2.73 -0.05
N TYR A 29 -3.13 -2.53 0.26
CA TYR A 29 -2.64 -1.27 0.84
C TYR A 29 -1.67 -0.48 -0.03
N LYS A 30 -1.25 -1.00 -1.20
CA LYS A 30 -0.32 -0.30 -2.11
C LYS A 30 -0.79 1.10 -2.50
N ASP A 31 -2.10 1.27 -2.72
CA ASP A 31 -2.65 2.54 -3.15
C ASP A 31 -2.54 3.61 -2.04
N ILE A 32 -2.80 3.22 -0.79
CA ILE A 32 -2.62 4.12 0.36
C ILE A 32 -1.14 4.50 0.49
N ALA A 33 -0.23 3.54 0.35
CA ALA A 33 1.21 3.81 0.45
C ALA A 33 1.70 4.75 -0.66
N ILE A 34 1.17 4.62 -1.89
CA ILE A 34 1.48 5.54 -2.99
C ILE A 34 0.92 6.95 -2.71
N GLU A 35 -0.31 7.06 -2.20
CA GLU A 35 -0.89 8.35 -1.81
C GLU A 35 -0.03 9.04 -0.74
N GLU A 36 0.38 8.30 0.28
CA GLU A 36 1.25 8.82 1.35
C GLU A 36 2.62 9.23 0.82
N MET A 37 3.21 8.46 -0.10
CA MET A 37 4.46 8.84 -0.78
C MET A 37 4.34 10.18 -1.51
N LEU A 38 3.25 10.38 -2.25
CA LEU A 38 3.04 11.62 -3.02
C LEU A 38 2.81 12.83 -2.10
N ARG A 39 2.21 12.59 -0.92
CA ARG A 39 1.91 13.63 0.06
C ARG A 39 3.09 14.00 0.94
N TYR A 40 3.85 12.99 1.38
CA TYR A 40 4.89 13.14 2.41
C TYR A 40 6.31 12.83 1.94
N ASN A 41 6.48 12.47 0.66
CA ASN A 41 7.79 12.14 0.06
C ASN A 41 8.54 10.96 0.72
N ILE A 42 7.80 10.01 1.30
CA ILE A 42 8.33 8.75 1.84
C ILE A 42 8.13 7.66 0.79
N PRO A 43 9.13 6.84 0.41
CA PRO A 43 8.94 5.78 -0.58
C PRO A 43 7.76 4.86 -0.24
N ALA A 44 6.90 4.60 -1.23
CA ALA A 44 5.76 3.69 -1.05
C ALA A 44 6.23 2.27 -0.68
N SER A 45 7.36 1.84 -1.24
CA SER A 45 7.99 0.56 -0.92
C SER A 45 8.38 0.45 0.56
N ILE A 46 8.91 1.52 1.14
CA ILE A 46 9.27 1.59 2.56
C ILE A 46 8.01 1.50 3.42
N THR A 47 7.01 2.32 3.15
CA THR A 47 5.75 2.33 3.91
C THR A 47 5.07 0.95 3.86
N LEU A 48 5.00 0.31 2.68
CA LEU A 48 4.43 -1.03 2.53
C LEU A 48 5.23 -2.10 3.28
N ALA A 49 6.56 -2.09 3.15
CA ALA A 49 7.41 -3.06 3.82
C ALA A 49 7.33 -2.94 5.34
N GLN A 50 7.31 -1.72 5.87
CA GLN A 50 7.11 -1.48 7.29
C GLN A 50 5.73 -1.95 7.75
N GLY A 51 4.66 -1.51 7.12
CA GLY A 51 3.30 -1.92 7.48
C GLY A 51 3.11 -3.44 7.44
N LEU A 52 3.67 -4.12 6.43
CA LEU A 52 3.65 -5.56 6.30
C LEU A 52 4.43 -6.25 7.43
N PHE A 53 5.64 -5.77 7.74
CA PHE A 53 6.53 -6.36 8.74
C PHE A 53 6.01 -6.14 10.16
N GLU A 54 5.66 -4.90 10.53
CA GLU A 54 5.21 -4.51 11.86
C GLU A 54 3.83 -5.10 12.23
N SER A 55 2.97 -5.31 11.25
CA SER A 55 1.61 -5.81 11.48
C SER A 55 1.44 -7.30 11.23
N ALA A 56 2.51 -8.05 10.93
CA ALA A 56 2.42 -9.42 10.45
C ALA A 56 1.42 -9.54 9.26
N ALA A 57 1.57 -8.67 8.26
CA ALA A 57 0.64 -8.53 7.13
C ALA A 57 -0.82 -8.23 7.55
N GLY A 58 -0.99 -7.37 8.54
CA GLY A 58 -2.29 -6.97 9.08
C GLY A 58 -2.93 -7.99 10.01
N GLN A 59 -2.24 -9.08 10.33
CA GLN A 59 -2.77 -10.17 11.15
C GLN A 59 -2.36 -10.08 12.63
N SER A 60 -1.49 -9.14 13.00
CA SER A 60 -1.15 -8.95 14.41
C SER A 60 -2.37 -8.51 15.21
N ARG A 61 -2.41 -8.89 16.48
CA ARG A 61 -3.50 -8.49 17.39
C ARG A 61 -3.69 -6.97 17.41
N LEU A 62 -2.58 -6.23 17.42
CA LEU A 62 -2.62 -4.77 17.42
C LEU A 62 -3.25 -4.23 16.12
N ALA A 63 -2.87 -4.75 14.95
CA ALA A 63 -3.46 -4.35 13.68
C ALA A 63 -4.96 -4.65 13.60
N LEU A 64 -5.38 -5.85 14.03
CA LEU A 64 -6.78 -6.29 13.95
C LEU A 64 -7.72 -5.49 14.88
N TYR A 65 -7.29 -5.17 16.11
CA TYR A 65 -8.17 -4.53 17.09
C TYR A 65 -8.07 -3.01 17.13
N SER A 66 -6.96 -2.43 16.64
CA SER A 66 -6.74 -0.99 16.69
C SER A 66 -6.43 -0.34 15.35
N ASN A 67 -6.42 -1.10 14.25
CA ASN A 67 -5.96 -0.64 12.93
C ASN A 67 -4.53 -0.04 12.95
N ASN A 68 -3.73 -0.34 13.96
CA ASN A 68 -2.36 0.18 14.08
C ASN A 68 -1.38 -0.77 13.40
N HIS A 69 -1.08 -0.48 12.13
CA HIS A 69 -0.23 -1.31 11.28
C HIS A 69 1.27 -1.05 11.43
N PHE A 70 1.66 -0.04 12.22
CA PHE A 70 3.06 0.36 12.38
C PHE A 70 3.54 0.31 13.84
N GLY A 71 2.73 -0.20 14.76
CA GLY A 71 3.11 -0.29 16.17
C GLY A 71 3.40 1.08 16.82
N ILE A 72 2.69 2.13 16.40
CA ILE A 72 2.97 3.47 16.95
C ILE A 72 2.44 3.56 18.38
N LYS A 73 3.37 3.80 19.33
CA LYS A 73 3.07 4.00 20.76
C LYS A 73 2.43 5.36 20.99
N CYS A 74 1.70 5.52 22.09
CA CYS A 74 0.92 6.74 22.37
C CYS A 74 1.76 8.02 22.42
N HIS A 75 2.87 8.01 23.17
CA HIS A 75 3.63 9.24 23.46
C HIS A 75 2.69 10.37 23.92
N ASP A 76 2.60 11.45 23.14
CA ASP A 76 1.77 12.62 23.30
C ASP A 76 0.37 12.51 22.62
N TRP A 77 -0.04 11.30 22.27
CA TRP A 77 -1.30 11.03 21.60
C TRP A 77 -2.52 11.22 22.51
N THR A 78 -3.48 12.02 22.08
CA THR A 78 -4.74 12.30 22.81
C THR A 78 -5.96 11.55 22.22
N GLY A 79 -5.77 10.80 21.13
CA GLY A 79 -6.83 10.01 20.49
C GLY A 79 -7.07 8.67 21.21
N ARG A 80 -7.87 7.81 20.56
CA ARG A 80 -8.13 6.46 21.08
C ARG A 80 -6.82 5.66 21.20
N SER A 81 -6.75 4.82 22.21
CA SER A 81 -5.58 3.99 22.49
C SER A 81 -5.99 2.60 22.95
N VAL A 82 -5.06 1.68 22.85
CA VAL A 82 -5.18 0.31 23.38
C VAL A 82 -3.95 -0.03 24.20
N ARG A 83 -4.11 -0.95 25.16
CA ARG A 83 -2.99 -1.54 25.88
C ARG A 83 -2.59 -2.86 25.23
N HIS A 84 -1.30 -3.05 25.03
CA HIS A 84 -0.75 -4.25 24.43
C HIS A 84 0.63 -4.55 25.02
N ASP A 85 0.95 -5.81 25.22
CA ASP A 85 2.27 -6.23 25.69
C ASP A 85 3.23 -6.29 24.48
N ASP A 86 4.32 -5.55 24.57
CA ASP A 86 5.40 -5.49 23.57
C ASP A 86 6.75 -5.57 24.31
N ASP A 87 7.60 -4.55 24.23
CA ASP A 87 8.85 -4.50 24.99
C ASP A 87 8.59 -4.47 26.51
N GLU A 88 7.47 -3.87 26.92
CA GLU A 88 6.98 -3.81 28.30
C GLU A 88 5.52 -4.30 28.37
N LEU A 89 5.08 -4.67 29.58
CA LEU A 89 3.69 -5.05 29.82
C LEU A 89 2.76 -3.84 29.74
N GLN A 90 1.61 -4.00 29.08
CA GLN A 90 0.55 -3.00 29.02
C GLN A 90 0.97 -1.64 28.44
N GLU A 91 1.88 -1.64 27.47
CA GLU A 91 2.27 -0.42 26.77
C GLU A 91 1.09 0.20 26.03
N CYS A 92 1.11 1.53 25.92
CA CYS A 92 0.06 2.28 25.24
C CYS A 92 0.35 2.42 23.75
N PHE A 93 -0.58 1.94 22.93
CA PHE A 93 -0.53 2.07 21.45
C PHE A 93 -1.70 2.90 20.95
N ARG A 94 -1.45 3.70 19.89
CA ARG A 94 -2.48 4.47 19.20
C ARG A 94 -3.51 3.54 18.57
N ALA A 95 -4.78 3.93 18.57
CA ALA A 95 -5.84 3.22 17.91
C ALA A 95 -6.55 4.13 16.91
N TYR A 96 -6.87 3.58 15.74
CA TYR A 96 -7.43 4.32 14.61
C TYR A 96 -8.80 3.76 14.22
N ASP A 97 -9.63 4.58 13.57
CA ASP A 97 -10.93 4.16 13.07
C ASP A 97 -10.81 3.26 11.83
N ASN A 98 -9.73 3.45 11.06
CA ASN A 98 -9.42 2.66 9.87
C ASN A 98 -7.92 2.66 9.58
N VAL A 99 -7.50 1.75 8.70
CA VAL A 99 -6.09 1.56 8.35
C VAL A 99 -5.48 2.80 7.67
N ARG A 100 -6.25 3.57 6.91
CA ARG A 100 -5.77 4.80 6.26
C ARG A 100 -5.24 5.81 7.27
N GLN A 101 -5.92 5.98 8.42
CA GLN A 101 -5.45 6.86 9.50
C GLN A 101 -4.11 6.38 10.08
N SER A 102 -3.90 5.06 10.19
CA SER A 102 -2.63 4.50 10.63
C SER A 102 -1.49 4.83 9.65
N TYR A 103 -1.72 4.72 8.35
CA TYR A 103 -0.74 5.05 7.32
C TYR A 103 -0.41 6.55 7.32
N GLU A 104 -1.42 7.40 7.40
CA GLU A 104 -1.23 8.85 7.47
C GLU A 104 -0.48 9.27 8.74
N ASP A 105 -0.82 8.69 9.89
CA ASP A 105 -0.14 8.98 11.16
C ASP A 105 1.31 8.50 11.15
N HIS A 106 1.60 7.34 10.55
CA HIS A 106 2.96 6.87 10.32
C HIS A 106 3.77 7.87 9.48
N SER A 107 3.19 8.36 8.39
CA SER A 107 3.86 9.36 7.55
C SER A 107 4.15 10.64 8.33
N LYS A 108 3.16 11.15 9.08
CA LYS A 108 3.34 12.31 9.97
C LYS A 108 4.38 12.07 11.07
N PHE A 109 4.41 10.88 11.64
CA PHE A 109 5.40 10.49 12.63
C PHE A 109 6.83 10.60 12.08
N LEU A 110 7.08 10.13 10.86
CA LEU A 110 8.40 10.23 10.23
C LEU A 110 8.77 11.69 9.89
N VAL A 111 7.83 12.45 9.33
CA VAL A 111 8.06 13.86 8.94
C VAL A 111 8.35 14.74 10.16
N ASN A 112 7.62 14.55 11.25
CA ASN A 112 7.65 15.45 12.41
C ASN A 112 8.78 15.15 13.41
N LYS A 113 9.40 13.96 13.36
CA LYS A 113 10.47 13.62 14.31
C LYS A 113 11.84 14.01 13.73
N PRO A 114 12.60 14.91 14.39
CA PRO A 114 13.87 15.45 13.88
C PRO A 114 14.91 14.38 13.48
N ARG A 115 14.91 13.25 14.18
CA ARG A 115 15.84 12.14 13.93
C ARG A 115 15.72 11.53 12.54
N TYR A 116 14.57 11.69 11.85
CA TYR A 116 14.36 11.17 10.50
C TYR A 116 14.59 12.21 9.40
N ARG A 117 14.88 13.47 9.76
CA ARG A 117 14.99 14.58 8.79
C ARG A 117 15.97 14.30 7.64
N SER A 118 17.10 13.66 7.93
CA SER A 118 18.12 13.33 6.93
C SER A 118 17.62 12.38 5.84
N LEU A 119 16.60 11.56 6.12
CA LEU A 119 16.02 10.64 5.13
C LEU A 119 15.37 11.36 3.97
N PHE A 120 14.80 12.54 4.22
CA PHE A 120 14.08 13.32 3.22
C PHE A 120 15.00 14.00 2.18
N SER A 121 16.33 13.92 2.36
CA SER A 121 17.32 14.29 1.33
C SER A 121 17.62 13.16 0.34
N LEU A 122 17.19 11.92 0.65
CA LEU A 122 17.37 10.78 -0.23
C LEU A 122 16.31 10.78 -1.35
N PRO A 123 16.66 10.31 -2.56
CA PRO A 123 15.67 10.05 -3.59
C PRO A 123 14.61 9.05 -3.11
N ARG A 124 13.35 9.22 -3.52
CA ARG A 124 12.28 8.25 -3.23
C ARG A 124 12.58 6.84 -3.74
N THR A 125 13.36 6.73 -4.81
CA THR A 125 13.78 5.45 -5.39
C THR A 125 14.94 4.79 -4.67
N ASP A 126 15.56 5.46 -3.70
CA ASP A 126 16.63 4.88 -2.88
C ASP A 126 16.08 4.20 -1.63
N TYR A 127 15.24 3.18 -1.83
CA TYR A 127 14.68 2.41 -0.71
C TYR A 127 15.74 1.76 0.19
N LYS A 128 16.93 1.44 -0.36
CA LYS A 128 18.04 0.88 0.45
C LYS A 128 18.62 1.92 1.41
N GLY A 129 18.84 3.13 0.93
CA GLY A 129 19.25 4.27 1.76
C GLY A 129 18.20 4.59 2.82
N TRP A 130 16.92 4.60 2.45
CA TRP A 130 15.82 4.80 3.39
C TRP A 130 15.77 3.72 4.48
N ALA A 131 15.84 2.43 4.12
CA ALA A 131 15.79 1.33 5.09
C ALA A 131 16.95 1.38 6.10
N ARG A 132 18.17 1.64 5.60
CA ARG A 132 19.37 1.79 6.46
C ARG A 132 19.27 3.03 7.34
N GLY A 133 18.81 4.14 6.78
CA GLY A 133 18.64 5.39 7.49
C GLY A 133 17.57 5.30 8.58
N LEU A 134 16.46 4.62 8.37
CA LEU A 134 15.45 4.33 9.39
C LEU A 134 16.07 3.56 10.56
N LYS A 135 16.86 2.51 10.28
CA LYS A 135 17.56 1.75 11.30
C LYS A 135 18.58 2.61 12.07
N ALA A 136 19.37 3.40 11.35
CA ALA A 136 20.37 4.29 11.97
C ALA A 136 19.71 5.38 12.83
N ALA A 137 18.53 5.88 12.43
CA ALA A 137 17.74 6.84 13.21
C ALA A 137 16.98 6.20 14.40
N GLY A 138 17.14 4.89 14.63
CA GLY A 138 16.53 4.21 15.76
C GLY A 138 15.02 3.96 15.62
N TYR A 139 14.54 3.69 14.40
CA TYR A 139 13.15 3.31 14.20
C TYR A 139 12.83 1.96 14.88
N ALA A 140 13.75 1.01 14.80
CA ALA A 140 13.65 -0.29 15.45
C ALA A 140 14.96 -0.70 16.13
N THR A 141 14.86 -1.49 17.18
CA THR A 141 16.02 -2.02 17.94
C THR A 141 16.70 -3.17 17.20
N ASN A 142 15.94 -3.99 16.46
CA ASN A 142 16.44 -5.15 15.74
C ASN A 142 17.59 -4.79 14.76
N PRO A 143 18.81 -5.38 14.91
CA PRO A 143 19.95 -5.09 14.02
C PRO A 143 19.70 -5.47 12.57
N GLN A 144 18.82 -6.44 12.30
CA GLN A 144 18.49 -6.90 10.96
C GLN A 144 17.34 -6.10 10.30
N TYR A 145 16.82 -5.09 10.96
CA TYR A 145 15.65 -4.34 10.50
C TYR A 145 15.76 -3.86 9.05
N ALA A 146 16.84 -3.15 8.73
CA ALA A 146 17.06 -2.64 7.38
C ALA A 146 17.12 -3.77 6.33
N ASN A 147 17.82 -4.86 6.64
CA ASN A 147 17.94 -6.01 5.74
C ASN A 147 16.57 -6.68 5.51
N LYS A 148 15.74 -6.80 6.55
CA LYS A 148 14.38 -7.36 6.44
C LYS A 148 13.48 -6.52 5.55
N LEU A 149 13.53 -5.19 5.70
CA LEU A 149 12.77 -4.30 4.81
C LEU A 149 13.25 -4.43 3.35
N ILE A 150 14.58 -4.42 3.11
CA ILE A 150 15.15 -4.56 1.77
C ILE A 150 14.74 -5.92 1.15
N GLU A 151 14.83 -7.01 1.92
CA GLU A 151 14.43 -8.34 1.47
C GLU A 151 12.96 -8.39 1.04
N ILE A 152 12.06 -7.82 1.83
CA ILE A 152 10.63 -7.72 1.51
C ILE A 152 10.44 -6.89 0.23
N ILE A 153 11.07 -5.72 0.15
CA ILE A 153 10.95 -4.82 -0.99
C ILE A 153 11.43 -5.51 -2.28
N GLU A 154 12.53 -6.22 -2.24
CA GLU A 154 13.09 -6.92 -3.41
C GLU A 154 12.27 -8.16 -3.79
N LEU A 155 11.85 -8.97 -2.82
CA LEU A 155 11.06 -10.18 -3.04
C LEU A 155 9.71 -9.89 -3.70
N TYR A 156 9.01 -8.85 -3.23
CA TYR A 156 7.71 -8.42 -3.75
C TYR A 156 7.80 -7.29 -4.79
N LYS A 157 9.03 -6.86 -5.15
CA LYS A 157 9.31 -5.79 -6.11
C LYS A 157 8.58 -4.48 -5.77
N LEU A 158 8.49 -4.14 -4.48
CA LEU A 158 7.74 -2.97 -4.03
C LEU A 158 8.33 -1.66 -4.55
N TYR A 159 9.64 -1.62 -4.86
CA TYR A 159 10.33 -0.46 -5.45
C TYR A 159 9.67 0.06 -6.75
N GLN A 160 8.87 -0.78 -7.45
CA GLN A 160 8.12 -0.35 -8.62
C GLN A 160 7.11 0.76 -8.31
N TYR A 161 6.61 0.83 -7.07
CA TYR A 161 5.65 1.83 -6.64
C TYR A 161 6.30 3.19 -6.36
N ASP A 162 7.62 3.25 -6.12
CA ASP A 162 8.34 4.48 -5.81
C ASP A 162 8.48 5.43 -7.01
N THR A 163 8.31 4.90 -8.22
CA THR A 163 8.32 5.68 -9.47
C THR A 163 6.96 6.24 -9.87
N ALA A 164 5.93 5.99 -9.09
CA ALA A 164 4.59 6.53 -9.33
C ALA A 164 4.61 8.05 -9.21
N ASN A 165 4.76 8.76 -10.34
CA ASN A 165 4.73 10.22 -10.41
C ASN A 165 3.33 10.78 -10.54
N SER A 166 2.36 9.90 -10.62
CA SER A 166 1.03 10.30 -11.01
C SER A 166 0.01 9.24 -10.65
N PHE A 167 -0.16 9.06 -9.42
CA PHE A 167 -1.54 8.87 -8.98
C PHE A 167 -2.42 10.04 -9.46
N ASP A 168 -1.92 10.69 -10.16
CA ASP A 168 -1.32 11.82 -10.58
C ASP A 168 -2.27 12.92 -11.08
N LYS A 169 -2.66 12.88 -12.20
CA LYS A 169 -3.66 13.80 -12.76
C LYS A 169 -5.07 13.45 -12.30
N PHE A 170 -5.27 12.21 -11.88
CA PHE A 170 -6.56 11.67 -11.54
C PHE A 170 -6.91 11.91 -10.06
N MET A 171 -5.97 11.67 -9.13
CA MET A 171 -6.15 11.87 -7.70
C MET A 171 -5.87 13.32 -7.28
N VAL A 172 -4.91 14.02 -7.89
CA VAL A 172 -4.67 15.45 -7.63
C VAL A 172 -5.91 16.29 -8.02
N LYS A 173 -6.62 15.95 -9.09
CA LYS A 173 -7.92 16.58 -9.37
C LYS A 173 -8.99 16.28 -8.31
N ARG A 174 -8.92 15.14 -7.61
CA ARG A 174 -9.85 14.84 -6.51
C ARG A 174 -9.53 15.58 -5.21
N THR A 175 -8.26 15.90 -4.96
CA THR A 175 -7.81 16.57 -3.72
C THR A 175 -7.79 18.10 -3.85
N THR A 176 -7.72 18.65 -5.06
CA THR A 176 -7.68 20.10 -5.32
C THR A 176 -9.03 20.69 -5.73
N VAL A 177 -10.03 19.88 -6.03
CA VAL A 177 -11.39 20.37 -6.19
C VAL A 177 -11.99 20.51 -4.80
N ASP A 178 -12.20 21.75 -4.38
CA ASP A 178 -13.08 22.14 -3.28
C ASP A 178 -14.29 21.20 -3.27
N LYS A 179 -14.60 20.66 -2.06
CA LYS A 179 -15.73 19.79 -1.75
C LYS A 179 -16.67 19.59 -2.94
N PRO A 180 -16.64 18.48 -3.67
CA PRO A 180 -17.66 18.25 -4.67
C PRO A 180 -18.98 18.18 -3.91
N THR A 181 -19.86 19.12 -4.17
CA THR A 181 -21.27 19.06 -3.82
C THR A 181 -21.91 17.94 -4.64
N VAL A 182 -21.53 16.70 -4.37
CA VAL A 182 -22.33 15.55 -4.72
C VAL A 182 -23.38 15.46 -3.64
N LYS A 183 -24.61 15.80 -3.97
CA LYS A 183 -25.76 15.59 -3.08
C LYS A 183 -25.72 14.13 -2.61
N GLY A 184 -25.29 13.91 -1.36
CA GLY A 184 -25.61 12.73 -0.59
C GLY A 184 -24.69 11.51 -0.66
N GLY A 185 -23.44 11.53 -1.19
CA GLY A 185 -22.62 10.31 -1.25
C GLY A 185 -21.13 10.55 -1.02
N THR A 186 -20.48 9.63 -0.29
CA THR A 186 -19.02 9.54 -0.22
C THR A 186 -18.46 9.09 -1.58
N LEU A 187 -17.33 9.67 -2.00
CA LEU A 187 -16.66 9.27 -3.24
C LEU A 187 -16.29 7.77 -3.23
N HIS A 188 -16.26 7.14 -4.42
CA HIS A 188 -15.81 5.77 -4.55
C HIS A 188 -14.32 5.64 -4.21
N PRO A 189 -13.91 4.60 -3.46
CA PRO A 189 -12.51 4.23 -3.40
C PRO A 189 -12.05 3.80 -4.79
N ILE A 190 -10.89 4.31 -5.20
CA ILE A 190 -10.25 3.94 -6.47
C ILE A 190 -9.08 3.01 -6.16
N TYR A 191 -9.00 1.91 -6.89
CA TYR A 191 -7.99 0.89 -6.77
C TYR A 191 -7.10 0.88 -8.01
N ALA A 192 -5.82 0.54 -7.85
CA ALA A 192 -4.91 0.36 -8.97
C ALA A 192 -4.76 -1.13 -9.33
N TYR A 193 -4.68 -1.45 -10.62
CA TYR A 193 -4.42 -2.79 -11.13
C TYR A 193 -3.84 -2.71 -12.53
N ASN A 194 -2.70 -3.34 -12.76
CA ASN A 194 -2.05 -3.47 -14.08
C ASN A 194 -1.91 -2.14 -14.82
N ASP A 195 -1.33 -1.11 -14.20
CA ASP A 195 -1.22 0.27 -14.70
C ASP A 195 -2.59 0.91 -15.08
N ASN A 196 -3.67 0.34 -14.60
CA ASN A 196 -5.02 0.86 -14.72
C ASN A 196 -5.57 1.20 -13.34
N TYR A 197 -6.69 1.88 -13.31
CA TYR A 197 -7.45 2.16 -12.11
C TYR A 197 -8.85 1.60 -12.27
N TYR A 198 -9.44 1.15 -11.17
CA TYR A 198 -10.82 0.71 -11.15
C TYR A 198 -11.52 1.14 -9.86
N LEU A 199 -12.84 1.12 -9.90
CA LEU A 199 -13.68 1.24 -8.72
C LEU A 199 -14.72 0.11 -8.73
N ARG A 200 -15.39 -0.07 -7.59
CA ARG A 200 -16.51 -0.99 -7.48
C ARG A 200 -17.81 -0.23 -7.51
N VAL A 201 -18.74 -0.70 -8.31
CA VAL A 201 -20.10 -0.16 -8.45
C VAL A 201 -20.85 -0.28 -7.12
N ARG A 202 -21.56 0.76 -6.75
CA ARG A 202 -22.50 0.79 -5.62
C ARG A 202 -23.94 0.73 -6.13
N ALA A 203 -24.86 0.38 -5.26
CA ALA A 203 -26.27 0.42 -5.58
C ALA A 203 -26.69 1.80 -6.13
N GLY A 204 -27.35 1.82 -7.28
CA GLY A 204 -27.80 3.05 -7.95
C GLY A 204 -26.78 3.76 -8.84
N ASP A 205 -25.57 3.23 -8.98
CA ASP A 205 -24.57 3.77 -9.90
C ASP A 205 -24.94 3.57 -11.36
N THR A 206 -24.48 4.50 -12.16
CA THR A 206 -24.54 4.46 -13.63
C THR A 206 -23.20 4.90 -14.21
N PHE A 207 -22.93 4.56 -15.46
CA PHE A 207 -21.76 5.12 -16.17
C PHE A 207 -21.73 6.66 -16.11
N LYS A 208 -22.90 7.31 -16.08
CA LYS A 208 -23.01 8.76 -15.99
C LYS A 208 -22.61 9.29 -14.62
N SER A 209 -23.08 8.66 -13.52
CA SER A 209 -22.73 9.09 -12.16
C SER A 209 -21.25 8.89 -11.87
N ILE A 210 -20.72 7.70 -12.19
CA ILE A 210 -19.30 7.38 -12.03
C ILE A 210 -18.43 8.30 -12.91
N ALA A 211 -18.80 8.52 -14.17
CA ALA A 211 -18.05 9.37 -15.08
C ALA A 211 -17.96 10.83 -14.61
N ALA A 212 -19.03 11.34 -14.01
CA ALA A 212 -19.05 12.67 -13.41
C ALA A 212 -18.09 12.74 -12.21
N GLU A 213 -18.07 11.71 -11.36
CA GLU A 213 -17.19 11.64 -10.21
C GLU A 213 -15.71 11.61 -10.62
N VAL A 214 -15.38 10.83 -11.66
CA VAL A 214 -14.00 10.64 -12.11
C VAL A 214 -13.58 11.59 -13.25
N HIS A 215 -14.42 12.57 -13.58
CA HIS A 215 -14.15 13.60 -14.62
C HIS A 215 -13.81 13.03 -16.01
N ILE A 216 -14.45 11.93 -16.41
CA ILE A 216 -14.34 11.31 -17.72
C ILE A 216 -15.74 11.35 -18.36
N SER A 217 -15.85 11.42 -19.70
CA SER A 217 -17.17 11.29 -20.32
C SER A 217 -17.73 9.87 -20.14
N ALA A 218 -19.05 9.73 -19.89
CA ALA A 218 -19.70 8.43 -19.70
C ALA A 218 -19.46 7.49 -20.89
N ARG A 219 -19.47 8.01 -22.13
CA ARG A 219 -19.16 7.24 -23.35
C ARG A 219 -17.73 6.69 -23.34
N LYS A 220 -16.76 7.49 -22.87
CA LYS A 220 -15.36 7.08 -22.80
C LYS A 220 -15.15 6.04 -21.69
N LEU A 221 -15.79 6.22 -20.55
CA LEU A 221 -15.74 5.28 -19.44
C LEU A 221 -16.35 3.91 -19.85
N ALA A 222 -17.53 3.92 -20.45
CA ALA A 222 -18.17 2.71 -20.96
C ALA A 222 -17.30 1.99 -22.02
N LYS A 223 -16.69 2.75 -22.95
CA LYS A 223 -15.76 2.19 -23.93
C LYS A 223 -14.53 1.52 -23.30
N TYR A 224 -14.03 2.04 -22.20
CA TYR A 224 -12.92 1.42 -21.46
C TYR A 224 -13.31 0.07 -20.86
N ASN A 225 -14.60 -0.13 -20.61
CA ASN A 225 -15.18 -1.34 -20.03
C ASN A 225 -15.89 -2.23 -21.07
N GLU A 226 -15.74 -1.91 -22.37
CA GLU A 226 -16.36 -2.67 -23.48
C GLU A 226 -17.88 -2.74 -23.37
N ARG A 227 -18.49 -1.65 -22.88
CA ARG A 227 -19.92 -1.50 -22.61
C ARG A 227 -20.50 -0.27 -23.33
N ASP A 228 -21.84 -0.20 -23.42
CA ASP A 228 -22.53 1.04 -23.75
C ASP A 228 -22.74 1.91 -22.51
N LYS A 229 -22.78 3.23 -22.71
CA LYS A 229 -22.96 4.18 -21.62
C LYS A 229 -24.31 4.08 -20.90
N ASN A 230 -25.29 3.44 -21.52
CA ASN A 230 -26.63 3.22 -21.00
C ASN A 230 -26.82 1.84 -20.38
N ASP A 231 -25.79 0.97 -20.42
CA ASP A 231 -25.85 -0.34 -19.78
C ASP A 231 -26.03 -0.20 -18.28
N SER A 232 -26.85 -1.08 -17.72
CA SER A 232 -27.05 -1.17 -16.26
C SER A 232 -25.79 -1.73 -15.61
N LEU A 233 -25.40 -1.16 -14.48
CA LEU A 233 -24.29 -1.62 -13.66
C LEU A 233 -24.81 -2.45 -12.50
N VAL A 234 -24.06 -3.49 -12.11
CA VAL A 234 -24.39 -4.36 -10.99
C VAL A 234 -23.53 -3.97 -9.79
N GLU A 235 -24.12 -3.92 -8.59
CA GLU A 235 -23.38 -3.62 -7.37
C GLU A 235 -22.23 -4.62 -7.16
N GLY A 236 -21.04 -4.08 -6.84
CA GLY A 236 -19.80 -4.85 -6.70
C GLY A 236 -19.03 -5.05 -8.00
N GLU A 237 -19.64 -4.78 -9.17
CA GLU A 237 -18.98 -4.85 -10.47
C GLU A 237 -17.74 -3.92 -10.51
N VAL A 238 -16.71 -4.33 -11.24
CA VAL A 238 -15.47 -3.56 -11.41
C VAL A 238 -15.57 -2.69 -12.66
N ILE A 239 -15.40 -1.39 -12.50
CA ILE A 239 -15.35 -0.43 -13.61
C ILE A 239 -13.94 0.14 -13.72
N TYR A 240 -13.28 -0.16 -14.83
CA TYR A 240 -11.95 0.36 -15.16
C TYR A 240 -12.01 1.80 -15.65
N LEU A 241 -11.09 2.62 -15.17
CA LEU A 241 -11.04 4.07 -15.43
C LEU A 241 -10.12 4.45 -16.60
N LYS A 242 -9.35 3.49 -17.11
CA LYS A 242 -8.55 3.60 -18.34
C LYS A 242 -8.81 2.38 -19.23
N LYS A 243 -8.38 2.47 -20.50
CA LYS A 243 -8.44 1.33 -21.41
C LYS A 243 -7.69 0.14 -20.83
N LYS A 244 -8.34 -1.03 -20.81
CA LYS A 244 -7.72 -2.29 -20.36
C LYS A 244 -6.50 -2.62 -21.23
N LYS A 245 -5.45 -3.14 -20.61
CA LYS A 245 -4.30 -3.67 -21.34
C LYS A 245 -4.63 -5.06 -21.85
N SER A 246 -4.25 -5.35 -23.09
CA SER A 246 -4.43 -6.67 -23.71
C SER A 246 -3.36 -7.69 -23.30
N LYS A 247 -2.36 -7.27 -22.52
CA LYS A 247 -1.26 -8.12 -22.06
C LYS A 247 -1.07 -7.92 -20.57
N ALA A 248 -0.89 -9.02 -19.85
CA ALA A 248 -0.44 -8.98 -18.47
C ALA A 248 0.95 -8.32 -18.36
N GLU A 249 1.25 -7.73 -17.21
CA GLU A 249 2.59 -7.22 -16.94
C GLU A 249 3.63 -8.34 -17.04
N LYS A 250 4.85 -8.01 -17.50
CA LYS A 250 5.94 -8.98 -17.68
C LYS A 250 6.22 -9.82 -16.43
N GLN A 251 5.98 -9.27 -15.25
CA GLN A 251 6.16 -9.96 -13.97
C GLN A 251 5.20 -11.13 -13.75
N PHE A 252 4.07 -11.19 -14.49
CA PHE A 252 3.09 -12.29 -14.41
C PHE A 252 3.25 -13.31 -15.55
N LYS A 253 4.23 -13.12 -16.46
CA LYS A 253 4.41 -13.97 -17.65
C LYS A 253 4.50 -15.46 -17.34
N ASP A 254 5.13 -15.80 -16.22
CA ASP A 254 5.39 -17.19 -15.82
C ASP A 254 4.58 -17.60 -14.56
N ARG A 255 3.52 -16.84 -14.22
CA ARG A 255 2.64 -17.12 -13.09
C ARG A 255 1.27 -17.52 -13.59
N PRO A 256 0.80 -18.77 -13.36
CA PRO A 256 -0.54 -19.16 -13.70
C PRO A 256 -1.54 -18.33 -12.87
N HIS A 257 -2.53 -17.75 -13.55
CA HIS A 257 -3.67 -17.14 -12.90
C HIS A 257 -4.75 -18.19 -12.70
N ILE A 258 -5.23 -18.33 -11.48
CA ILE A 258 -6.40 -19.18 -11.18
C ILE A 258 -7.64 -18.30 -11.37
N VAL A 259 -8.39 -18.57 -12.42
CA VAL A 259 -9.65 -17.87 -12.74
C VAL A 259 -10.66 -18.11 -11.62
N LYS A 260 -11.22 -17.03 -11.07
CA LYS A 260 -12.29 -17.08 -10.09
C LYS A 260 -13.66 -16.97 -10.80
N PRO A 261 -14.74 -17.48 -10.19
CA PRO A 261 -16.08 -17.28 -10.74
C PRO A 261 -16.36 -15.80 -11.00
N GLY A 262 -16.79 -15.47 -12.22
CA GLY A 262 -17.05 -14.08 -12.65
C GLY A 262 -15.87 -13.37 -13.29
N GLU A 263 -14.68 -13.95 -13.33
CA GLU A 263 -13.53 -13.41 -14.07
C GLU A 263 -13.54 -13.89 -15.53
N SER A 264 -13.13 -13.03 -16.42
CA SER A 264 -12.87 -13.35 -17.83
C SER A 264 -11.37 -13.26 -18.13
N MET A 265 -10.93 -13.77 -19.28
CA MET A 265 -9.54 -13.63 -19.75
C MET A 265 -9.09 -12.15 -19.90
N TYR A 266 -10.00 -11.21 -19.80
CA TYR A 266 -9.78 -9.77 -19.95
C TYR A 266 -10.03 -8.97 -18.65
N SER A 267 -10.36 -9.64 -17.55
CA SER A 267 -10.60 -8.99 -16.24
C SER A 267 -9.34 -8.86 -15.42
#